data_3b1fa553a5af134c11146e3bfe274337
#
_entry.id   3b1fa553a5af134c11146e3bfe274337
#
_cell.length_a   1.000
_cell.length_b   1.000
_cell.length_c   1.000
_cell.angle_alpha   90.00
_cell.angle_beta   90.00
_cell.angle_gamma   90.00
#
_symmetry.space_group_name_H-M   'P 1'
#
loop_
_entity.id
_entity.type
_entity.pdbx_description
1 polymer ?
#
loop_
_entity_poly.entity_id
_entity_poly.type
_entity_poly.pdbx_seq_one_letter_code
_entity_poly.pdbx_strand_id
1 'polypeptide(L)'
;MQEFSLKYIRCVRCKGKLELEVLQQTQEINEGFLYCKICKLKYPIISKIPILRSDFVSYLSNRSKLGGKLYLKANHKTMKSFMKKSLSKIKKLEDKTGIEERWAKIYKASESAKFYSVIRDKLSKLPKSKLALEYGCSI
;
A
#
# COMPACT_ATOMS: atom_id res chain seq x y z
N MET A 1 -0.87 -1.89 -10.21
CA MET A 1 -2.33 -1.61 -10.15
C MET A 1 -2.91 -1.68 -11.55
N GLN A 2 -4.05 -2.31 -11.69
CA GLN A 2 -4.82 -2.31 -12.94
C GLN A 2 -5.59 -0.98 -13.05
N GLU A 3 -5.67 -0.41 -14.25
CA GLU A 3 -6.35 0.88 -14.47
C GLU A 3 -7.85 0.80 -14.15
N PHE A 4 -8.50 -0.32 -14.47
CA PHE A 4 -9.91 -0.54 -14.15
C PHE A 4 -10.24 -0.45 -12.65
N SER A 5 -9.23 -0.65 -11.78
CA SER A 5 -9.42 -0.55 -10.32
C SER A 5 -9.84 0.86 -9.87
N LEU A 6 -9.56 1.90 -10.68
CA LEU A 6 -10.02 3.27 -10.40
C LEU A 6 -11.53 3.40 -10.26
N LYS A 7 -12.30 2.51 -10.91
CA LYS A 7 -13.75 2.50 -10.78
C LYS A 7 -14.22 2.26 -9.34
N TYR A 8 -13.41 1.56 -8.55
CA TYR A 8 -13.74 1.11 -7.19
C TYR A 8 -13.02 1.90 -6.11
N ILE A 9 -11.90 2.54 -6.45
CA ILE A 9 -11.07 3.29 -5.49
C ILE A 9 -11.60 4.71 -5.34
N ARG A 10 -11.70 5.18 -4.09
CA ARG A 10 -12.15 6.53 -3.73
C ARG A 10 -11.20 7.15 -2.72
N CYS A 11 -11.22 8.48 -2.65
CA CYS A 11 -10.52 9.20 -1.61
C CYS A 11 -10.95 8.73 -0.22
N VAL A 12 -9.99 8.35 0.63
CA VAL A 12 -10.31 7.84 1.98
C VAL A 12 -10.92 8.91 2.88
N ARG A 13 -10.72 10.21 2.56
CA ARG A 13 -11.24 11.32 3.35
C ARG A 13 -12.63 11.78 2.91
N CYS A 14 -12.83 12.09 1.63
CA CYS A 14 -14.08 12.67 1.14
C CYS A 14 -14.89 11.71 0.25
N LYS A 15 -14.43 10.50 0.01
CA LYS A 15 -15.05 9.50 -0.87
C LYS A 15 -15.18 9.94 -2.35
N GLY A 16 -14.60 11.09 -2.70
CA GLY A 16 -14.57 11.60 -4.08
C GLY A 16 -13.73 10.74 -5.01
N LYS A 17 -13.94 10.93 -6.30
CA LYS A 17 -13.14 10.29 -7.36
C LYS A 17 -11.68 10.71 -7.27
N LEU A 18 -10.80 9.80 -7.67
CA LEU A 18 -9.36 10.02 -7.74
C LEU A 18 -8.92 10.14 -9.21
N GLU A 19 -7.98 11.03 -9.47
CA GLU A 19 -7.30 11.12 -10.75
C GLU A 19 -5.98 10.36 -10.69
N LEU A 20 -5.63 9.72 -11.78
CA LEU A 20 -4.42 8.91 -11.92
C LEU A 20 -3.34 9.70 -12.66
N GLU A 21 -2.15 9.76 -12.06
CA GLU A 21 -0.90 10.19 -12.70
C GLU A 21 0.01 8.97 -12.82
N VAL A 22 0.26 8.49 -14.02
CA VAL A 22 1.13 7.33 -14.28
C VAL A 22 2.57 7.81 -14.42
N LEU A 23 3.49 7.22 -13.65
CA LEU A 23 4.93 7.45 -13.76
C LEU A 23 5.64 6.31 -14.48
N GLN A 24 5.21 5.09 -14.21
CA GLN A 24 5.76 3.89 -14.84
C GLN A 24 4.66 2.84 -14.99
N GLN A 25 4.55 2.29 -16.20
CA GLN A 25 3.57 1.25 -16.54
C GLN A 25 4.21 0.20 -17.45
N THR A 26 3.82 -1.04 -17.23
CA THR A 26 4.00 -2.17 -18.16
C THR A 26 2.61 -2.70 -18.53
N GLN A 27 2.29 -3.94 -18.22
CA GLN A 27 0.91 -4.45 -18.29
C GLN A 27 0.01 -3.85 -17.19
N GLU A 28 0.63 -3.40 -16.12
CA GLU A 28 -0.03 -2.75 -14.98
C GLU A 28 0.73 -1.47 -14.61
N ILE A 29 0.05 -0.56 -13.92
CA ILE A 29 0.67 0.64 -13.36
C ILE A 29 1.59 0.21 -12.22
N ASN A 30 2.90 0.32 -12.45
CA ASN A 30 3.93 -0.02 -11.47
C ASN A 30 4.12 1.10 -10.47
N GLU A 31 4.24 2.34 -10.98
CA GLU A 31 4.42 3.53 -10.16
C GLU A 31 3.55 4.68 -10.69
N GLY A 32 3.02 5.45 -9.76
CA GLY A 32 2.17 6.59 -10.08
C GLY A 32 1.61 7.23 -8.83
N PHE A 33 0.65 8.10 -9.03
CA PHE A 33 -0.09 8.74 -7.96
C PHE A 33 -1.58 8.74 -8.25
N LEU A 34 -2.36 8.59 -7.19
CA LEU A 34 -3.77 8.92 -7.19
C LEU A 34 -3.97 10.25 -6.48
N TYR A 35 -4.67 11.16 -7.10
CA TYR A 35 -4.88 12.51 -6.59
C TYR A 35 -6.34 12.82 -6.36
N CYS A 36 -6.65 13.39 -5.19
CA CYS A 36 -7.98 13.90 -4.87
C CYS A 36 -8.01 15.42 -5.04
N LYS A 37 -8.77 15.92 -6.03
CA LYS A 37 -8.92 17.37 -6.25
C LYS A 37 -9.55 18.11 -5.08
N ILE A 38 -10.49 17.47 -4.38
CA ILE A 38 -11.22 18.07 -3.27
C ILE A 38 -10.33 18.22 -2.04
N CYS A 39 -9.70 17.12 -1.60
CA CYS A 39 -8.89 17.08 -0.39
C CYS A 39 -7.43 17.47 -0.61
N LYS A 40 -6.99 17.65 -1.87
CA LYS A 40 -5.59 17.87 -2.25
C LYS A 40 -4.64 16.76 -1.75
N LEU A 41 -5.17 15.57 -1.50
CA LEU A 41 -4.40 14.42 -1.05
C LEU A 41 -3.81 13.67 -2.25
N LYS A 42 -2.56 13.25 -2.09
CA LYS A 42 -1.80 12.48 -3.08
C LYS A 42 -1.44 11.12 -2.49
N TYR A 43 -1.84 10.04 -3.15
CA TYR A 43 -1.63 8.66 -2.73
C TYR A 43 -0.63 8.00 -3.67
N PRO A 44 0.53 7.54 -3.21
CA PRO A 44 1.50 6.90 -4.08
C PRO A 44 1.06 5.49 -4.48
N ILE A 45 1.39 5.10 -5.71
CA ILE A 45 1.37 3.74 -6.20
C ILE A 45 2.80 3.28 -6.29
N ILE A 46 3.20 2.26 -5.54
CA ILE A 46 4.57 1.72 -5.52
C ILE A 46 4.49 0.21 -5.72
N SER A 47 5.26 -0.33 -6.65
CA SER A 47 5.24 -1.75 -6.98
C SER A 47 3.82 -2.27 -7.22
N LYS A 48 3.04 -1.55 -8.01
CA LYS A 48 1.64 -1.86 -8.38
C LYS A 48 0.61 -1.71 -7.26
N ILE A 49 1.00 -1.31 -6.05
CA ILE A 49 0.14 -1.22 -4.87
C ILE A 49 -0.16 0.25 -4.57
N PRO A 50 -1.42 0.70 -4.64
CA PRO A 50 -1.82 2.03 -4.21
C PRO A 50 -1.89 2.10 -2.69
N ILE A 51 -1.24 3.10 -2.10
CA ILE A 51 -1.20 3.31 -0.65
C ILE A 51 -2.20 4.41 -0.28
N LEU A 52 -3.41 4.00 0.07
CA LEU A 52 -4.54 4.90 0.33
C LEU A 52 -4.55 5.37 1.80
N ARG A 53 -3.57 6.20 2.17
CA ARG A 53 -3.44 6.77 3.51
C ARG A 53 -3.47 8.29 3.45
N SER A 54 -4.40 8.92 4.18
CA SER A 54 -4.45 10.38 4.31
C SER A 54 -3.30 10.95 5.12
N ASP A 55 -2.73 10.13 5.99
CA ASP A 55 -1.64 10.42 6.93
C ASP A 55 -0.33 9.71 6.54
N PHE A 56 0.01 9.67 5.26
CA PHE A 56 1.11 8.86 4.72
C PHE A 56 2.44 9.06 5.47
N VAL A 57 2.80 10.30 5.80
CA VAL A 57 4.04 10.60 6.55
C VAL A 57 3.99 10.01 7.96
N SER A 58 2.88 10.20 8.69
CA SER A 58 2.69 9.61 10.02
C SER A 58 2.65 8.09 9.98
N TYR A 59 2.05 7.53 8.94
CA TYR A 59 2.05 6.09 8.71
C TYR A 59 3.47 5.53 8.55
N LEU A 60 4.34 6.23 7.81
CA LEU A 60 5.74 5.84 7.66
C LEU A 60 6.56 6.08 8.92
N SER A 61 6.22 7.12 9.73
CA SER A 61 6.96 7.40 10.97
C SER A 61 6.85 6.26 12.00
N ASN A 62 5.69 5.62 12.02
CA ASN A 62 5.46 4.45 12.89
C ASN A 62 5.98 3.13 12.27
N ARG A 63 6.48 3.17 11.03
CA ARG A 63 6.90 1.99 10.24
C ARG A 63 8.12 2.31 9.40
N SER A 64 9.22 2.66 10.07
CA SER A 64 10.46 3.10 9.41
C SER A 64 11.05 2.08 8.46
N LYS A 65 11.04 0.80 8.85
CA LYS A 65 11.53 -0.30 7.99
C LYS A 65 10.69 -0.41 6.71
N LEU A 66 9.36 -0.24 6.81
CA LEU A 66 8.48 -0.20 5.64
C LEU A 66 8.79 1.00 4.74
N GLY A 67 8.99 2.18 5.32
CA GLY A 67 9.36 3.39 4.57
C GLY A 67 10.63 3.19 3.77
N GLY A 68 11.67 2.60 4.37
CA GLY A 68 12.91 2.24 3.69
C GLY A 68 12.70 1.23 2.56
N LYS A 69 11.92 0.17 2.80
CA LYS A 69 11.59 -0.83 1.77
C LYS A 69 10.82 -0.22 0.59
N LEU A 70 9.85 0.64 0.85
CA LEU A 70 9.10 1.33 -0.20
C LEU A 70 10.00 2.26 -1.01
N TYR A 71 10.93 2.97 -0.36
CA TYR A 71 11.91 3.80 -1.05
C TYR A 71 12.82 2.97 -1.98
N LEU A 72 13.29 1.81 -1.51
CA LEU A 72 14.12 0.91 -2.32
C LEU A 72 13.35 0.30 -3.50
N LYS A 73 12.05 0.06 -3.35
CA LYS A 73 11.19 -0.45 -4.41
C LYS A 73 10.79 0.61 -5.44
N ALA A 74 10.88 1.89 -5.09
CA ALA A 74 10.61 2.96 -6.04
C ALA A 74 11.74 3.05 -7.06
N ASN A 75 11.41 3.07 -8.36
CA ASN A 75 12.36 3.14 -9.47
C ASN A 75 12.36 4.50 -10.14
N HIS A 76 11.19 5.08 -10.34
CA HIS A 76 11.05 6.37 -11.01
C HIS A 76 11.58 7.52 -10.12
N LYS A 77 12.38 8.43 -10.72
CA LYS A 77 13.00 9.54 -10.00
C LYS A 77 12.01 10.42 -9.22
N THR A 78 10.82 10.68 -9.79
CA THR A 78 9.77 11.47 -9.14
C THR A 78 9.23 10.75 -7.90
N MET A 79 9.03 9.42 -7.97
CA MET A 79 8.61 8.63 -6.82
C MET A 79 9.68 8.60 -5.73
N LYS A 80 10.94 8.38 -6.10
CA LYS A 80 12.07 8.46 -5.15
C LYS A 80 12.15 9.81 -4.46
N SER A 81 12.00 10.91 -5.21
CA SER A 81 11.98 12.27 -4.66
C SER A 81 10.81 12.48 -3.68
N PHE A 82 9.61 12.03 -4.06
CA PHE A 82 8.44 12.07 -3.20
C PHE A 82 8.66 11.29 -1.89
N MET A 83 9.18 10.07 -1.98
CA MET A 83 9.48 9.24 -0.82
C MET A 83 10.55 9.87 0.08
N LYS A 84 11.66 10.37 -0.51
CA LYS A 84 12.71 11.08 0.24
C LYS A 84 12.15 12.28 0.99
N LYS A 85 11.33 13.11 0.32
CA LYS A 85 10.66 14.26 0.94
C LYS A 85 9.67 13.85 2.03
N SER A 86 8.98 12.72 1.88
CA SER A 86 8.07 12.20 2.90
C SER A 86 8.84 11.71 4.12
N LEU A 87 9.92 10.96 3.91
CA LEU A 87 10.76 10.44 4.98
C LEU A 87 11.50 11.56 5.74
N SER A 88 11.95 12.62 5.06
CA SER A 88 12.63 13.75 5.71
C SER A 88 11.74 14.57 6.64
N LYS A 89 10.41 14.46 6.48
CA LYS A 89 9.44 15.12 7.38
C LYS A 89 9.22 14.35 8.69
N ILE A 90 9.76 13.17 8.81
CA ILE A 90 9.69 12.36 10.03
C ILE A 90 10.69 12.92 11.04
N LYS A 91 10.21 13.74 11.99
CA LYS A 91 11.06 14.52 12.92
C LYS A 91 11.85 13.67 13.91
N LYS A 92 11.36 12.53 14.30
CA LYS A 92 12.03 11.52 15.13
C LYS A 92 11.26 10.23 14.91
N LEU A 93 11.93 9.22 14.42
CA LEU A 93 11.41 7.87 14.54
C LEU A 93 11.51 7.55 16.05
N GLU A 94 10.41 7.77 16.76
CA GLU A 94 10.25 7.05 18.00
C GLU A 94 10.34 5.58 17.61
N ASP A 95 11.50 5.00 17.89
CA ASP A 95 11.69 3.58 17.73
C ASP A 95 10.75 2.88 18.73
N LYS A 96 9.51 2.71 18.34
CA LYS A 96 8.58 1.76 18.96
C LYS A 96 9.03 0.36 18.56
N THR A 97 10.33 0.13 18.78
CA THR A 97 11.02 -1.13 18.63
C THR A 97 10.19 -2.23 19.25
N GLY A 98 10.02 -3.27 18.55
CA GLY A 98 9.25 -4.42 18.95
C GLY A 98 7.86 -4.53 18.32
N ILE A 99 7.19 -3.43 17.89
CA ILE A 99 5.88 -3.58 17.24
C ILE A 99 6.04 -4.24 15.87
N GLU A 100 6.93 -3.73 15.01
CA GLU A 100 7.17 -4.33 13.69
C GLU A 100 7.75 -5.75 13.81
N GLU A 101 8.64 -5.99 14.76
CA GLU A 101 9.20 -7.32 15.01
C GLU A 101 8.17 -8.29 15.59
N ARG A 102 7.32 -7.81 16.51
CA ARG A 102 6.21 -8.61 17.04
C ARG A 102 5.24 -9.00 15.93
N TRP A 103 4.86 -8.05 15.08
CA TRP A 103 3.98 -8.33 13.95
C TRP A 103 4.64 -9.27 12.94
N ALA A 104 5.93 -9.07 12.62
CA ALA A 104 6.66 -9.97 11.72
C ALA A 104 6.70 -11.42 12.26
N LYS A 105 6.87 -11.61 13.57
CA LYS A 105 6.81 -12.93 14.22
C LYS A 105 5.41 -13.55 14.13
N ILE A 106 4.35 -12.75 14.39
CA ILE A 106 2.96 -13.20 14.29
C ILE A 106 2.65 -13.62 12.86
N TYR A 107 3.02 -12.82 11.85
CA TYR A 107 2.80 -13.15 10.44
C TYR A 107 3.54 -14.41 10.01
N LYS A 108 4.81 -14.54 10.39
CA LYS A 108 5.60 -15.74 10.09
C LYS A 108 5.00 -17.00 10.72
N ALA A 109 4.50 -16.89 11.95
CA ALA A 109 3.81 -18.00 12.62
C ALA A 109 2.45 -18.31 11.95
N SER A 110 1.74 -17.30 11.46
CA SER A 110 0.45 -17.49 10.80
C SER A 110 0.55 -18.05 9.39
N GLU A 111 1.64 -17.78 8.64
CA GLU A 111 1.88 -18.36 7.32
C GLU A 111 1.89 -19.90 7.32
N SER A 112 2.36 -20.51 8.42
CA SER A 112 2.42 -21.96 8.60
C SER A 112 1.17 -22.53 9.30
N ALA A 113 0.21 -21.72 9.71
CA ALA A 113 -0.96 -22.17 10.42
C ALA A 113 -1.93 -22.94 9.53
N LYS A 114 -2.46 -24.08 10.02
CA LYS A 114 -3.50 -24.87 9.33
C LYS A 114 -4.71 -24.05 8.86
N PHE A 115 -4.96 -22.93 9.52
CA PHE A 115 -6.00 -21.96 9.18
C PHE A 115 -5.90 -21.46 7.73
N TYR A 116 -4.70 -21.14 7.25
CA TYR A 116 -4.53 -20.66 5.86
C TYR A 116 -4.76 -21.75 4.83
N SER A 117 -4.42 -23.00 5.13
CA SER A 117 -4.73 -24.12 4.22
C SER A 117 -6.26 -24.30 4.08
N VAL A 118 -6.99 -24.23 5.18
CA VAL A 118 -8.47 -24.33 5.16
C VAL A 118 -9.11 -23.18 4.36
N ILE A 119 -8.62 -21.94 4.53
CA ILE A 119 -9.11 -20.80 3.74
C ILE A 119 -8.79 -21.01 2.26
N ARG A 120 -7.56 -21.41 1.92
CA ARG A 120 -7.14 -21.66 0.54
C ARG A 120 -8.00 -22.73 -0.12
N ASP A 121 -8.26 -23.83 0.57
CA ASP A 121 -9.11 -24.92 0.08
C ASP A 121 -10.55 -24.47 -0.15
N LYS A 122 -11.08 -23.63 0.73
CA LYS A 122 -12.41 -23.03 0.55
C LYS A 122 -12.45 -22.08 -0.63
N LEU A 123 -11.45 -21.18 -0.75
CA LEU A 123 -11.38 -20.22 -1.84
C LEU A 123 -11.18 -20.92 -3.21
N SER A 124 -10.44 -22.03 -3.26
CA SER A 124 -10.23 -22.79 -4.49
C SER A 124 -11.51 -23.42 -5.05
N LYS A 125 -12.51 -23.65 -4.22
CA LYS A 125 -13.82 -24.20 -4.56
C LYS A 125 -14.85 -23.15 -4.98
N LEU A 126 -14.53 -21.86 -4.79
CA LEU A 126 -15.41 -20.78 -5.21
C LEU A 126 -15.33 -20.57 -6.73
N PRO A 127 -16.42 -20.09 -7.36
CA PRO A 127 -16.39 -19.71 -8.76
C PRO A 127 -15.30 -18.67 -9.00
N LYS A 128 -14.55 -18.81 -10.10
CA LYS A 128 -13.53 -17.81 -10.47
C LYS A 128 -14.20 -16.47 -10.73
N SER A 129 -13.98 -15.53 -9.83
CA SER A 129 -14.44 -14.15 -9.99
C SER A 129 -13.33 -13.28 -10.62
N LYS A 130 -13.72 -12.30 -11.44
CA LYS A 130 -12.79 -11.30 -11.98
C LYS A 130 -12.41 -10.23 -10.95
N LEU A 131 -13.12 -10.19 -9.83
CA LEU A 131 -12.91 -9.21 -8.76
C LEU A 131 -12.94 -9.91 -7.42
N ALA A 132 -11.91 -9.67 -6.60
CA ALA A 132 -11.85 -10.09 -5.22
C ALA A 132 -11.49 -8.90 -4.34
N LEU A 133 -12.13 -8.78 -3.18
CA LEU A 133 -11.81 -7.80 -2.15
C LEU A 133 -11.35 -8.52 -0.91
N GLU A 134 -10.16 -8.22 -0.44
CA GLU A 134 -9.67 -8.63 0.87
C GLU A 134 -9.66 -7.43 1.80
N TYR A 135 -10.30 -7.58 2.96
CA TYR A 135 -10.35 -6.56 3.99
C TYR A 135 -9.47 -6.97 5.17
N GLY A 136 -8.55 -6.07 5.55
CA GLY A 136 -7.66 -6.32 6.68
C GLY A 136 -6.47 -7.23 6.34
N CYS A 137 -6.11 -7.34 5.04
CA CYS A 137 -4.90 -8.05 4.65
C CYS A 137 -3.69 -7.45 5.38
N SER A 138 -2.88 -8.30 5.96
CA SER A 138 -1.61 -7.92 6.53
C SER A 138 -0.53 -7.93 5.45
N ILE A 139 0.29 -6.92 5.48
CA ILE A 139 1.41 -6.74 4.56
C ILE A 139 2.69 -7.26 5.21
#